data_6daefd558bfff22271bff4ecc99ebd47
#
_entry.id   6daefd558bfff22271bff4ecc99ebd47
#
_cell.length_a   1.000
_cell.length_b   1.000
_cell.length_c   1.000
_cell.angle_alpha   90.00
_cell.angle_beta   90.00
_cell.angle_gamma   90.00
#
_symmetry.space_group_name_H-M   'P 1'
#
loop_
_entity.id
_entity.type
_entity.pdbx_description
1 polymer ?
#
loop_
_entity_poly.entity_id
_entity_poly.type
_entity_poly.pdbx_seq_one_letter_code
_entity_poly.pdbx_strand_id
1 'polypeptide(L)'
;MLSAEHYRQILDQSSDVHWMLDCDSGQLLYVSPSAERLFGYMPERAQQVAADLMGELPQRLEAYTSGDTTRRHTVRDAEMAGRDGVMIPVEIESTLVPDVDSGVLRLVGTVRDIRERVEREKQQKKFASMVSHEFRTPLSTIDGAIQRLEMTSQNADENTKKRYRKIQTSVDRLLELINEYLSPERLASIGRKRQADEISPEALLETAAEQARQRRAGITVRAEGLPQWMRCDPQGMRLCLDILLDNALKYTNDNVAIELQGRKASEGGVELLVIDHGAPVPDDELGKLFDKGYRGKAAAGHAGSGLGLYMARNVVEVHGGTLSVENLPESGKKFRIWLPVAA
;
A
#
# COMPACT_ATOMS: atom_id res chain seq x y z
N MET A 1 13.07 -9.02 -39.97
CA MET A 1 13.50 -8.23 -38.82
C MET A 1 13.30 -6.76 -39.15
N LEU A 2 12.81 -5.96 -38.17
CA LEU A 2 12.76 -4.50 -38.31
C LEU A 2 14.20 -3.96 -38.37
N SER A 3 14.46 -2.91 -39.17
CA SER A 3 15.76 -2.24 -39.18
C SER A 3 15.93 -1.35 -37.96
N ALA A 4 17.17 -0.95 -37.62
CA ALA A 4 17.45 0.00 -36.53
C ALA A 4 16.67 1.33 -36.71
N GLU A 5 16.45 1.73 -37.97
CA GLU A 5 15.69 2.92 -38.34
C GLU A 5 14.20 2.81 -37.97
N HIS A 6 13.60 1.64 -38.13
CA HIS A 6 12.22 1.40 -37.68
C HIS A 6 12.08 1.45 -36.18
N TYR A 7 13.04 0.88 -35.42
CA TYR A 7 13.03 0.99 -33.94
C TYR A 7 13.17 2.44 -33.49
N ARG A 8 14.04 3.21 -34.13
CA ARG A 8 14.21 4.63 -33.84
C ARG A 8 12.92 5.41 -34.09
N GLN A 9 12.25 5.19 -35.21
CA GLN A 9 10.97 5.83 -35.51
C GLN A 9 9.90 5.54 -34.47
N ILE A 10 9.83 4.30 -33.97
CA ILE A 10 8.88 3.93 -32.90
C ILE A 10 9.19 4.73 -31.61
N LEU A 11 10.47 4.77 -31.21
CA LEU A 11 10.89 5.50 -30.01
C LEU A 11 10.65 7.02 -30.12
N ASP A 12 10.94 7.60 -31.29
CA ASP A 12 10.78 9.04 -31.54
C ASP A 12 9.31 9.48 -31.62
N GLN A 13 8.39 8.56 -31.95
CA GLN A 13 6.93 8.82 -31.96
C GLN A 13 6.25 8.51 -30.62
N SER A 14 6.96 7.88 -29.69
CA SER A 14 6.41 7.62 -28.36
C SER A 14 6.07 8.91 -27.61
N SER A 15 5.01 8.90 -26.81
CA SER A 15 4.71 9.97 -25.86
C SER A 15 5.68 9.99 -24.69
N ASP A 16 6.20 8.81 -24.31
CA ASP A 16 7.17 8.67 -23.24
C ASP A 16 8.57 9.07 -23.74
N VAL A 17 9.37 9.67 -22.86
CA VAL A 17 10.76 10.00 -23.14
C VAL A 17 11.63 8.77 -22.93
N HIS A 18 12.24 8.27 -24.01
CA HIS A 18 13.20 7.18 -23.95
C HIS A 18 14.62 7.72 -23.85
N TRP A 19 15.42 7.12 -23.01
CA TRP A 19 16.78 7.57 -22.75
C TRP A 19 17.75 6.42 -22.48
N MET A 20 19.02 6.66 -22.73
CA MET A 20 20.12 5.73 -22.46
C MET A 20 21.31 6.51 -21.92
N LEU A 21 21.90 6.02 -20.85
CA LEU A 21 23.03 6.61 -20.15
C LEU A 21 24.15 5.58 -20.01
N ASP A 22 25.36 6.00 -20.19
CA ASP A 22 26.56 5.23 -19.87
C ASP A 22 26.84 5.28 -18.38
N CYS A 23 26.93 4.11 -17.73
CA CYS A 23 27.03 4.04 -16.30
C CYS A 23 28.40 4.47 -15.74
N ASP A 24 29.48 4.34 -16.55
CA ASP A 24 30.84 4.67 -16.13
C ASP A 24 31.11 6.17 -16.24
N SER A 25 30.72 6.78 -17.35
CA SER A 25 30.93 8.21 -17.61
C SER A 25 29.82 9.12 -17.11
N GLY A 26 28.62 8.57 -16.80
CA GLY A 26 27.42 9.34 -16.51
C GLY A 26 26.89 10.13 -17.71
N GLN A 27 27.42 9.86 -18.92
CA GLN A 27 27.02 10.56 -20.12
C GLN A 27 25.71 10.02 -20.70
N LEU A 28 24.80 10.92 -21.04
CA LEU A 28 23.58 10.59 -21.74
C LEU A 28 23.89 10.29 -23.20
N LEU A 29 23.73 9.02 -23.60
CA LEU A 29 24.03 8.52 -24.96
C LEU A 29 22.89 8.76 -25.93
N TYR A 30 21.66 8.75 -25.42
CA TYR A 30 20.45 8.95 -26.22
C TYR A 30 19.35 9.54 -25.36
N VAL A 31 18.57 10.42 -25.97
CA VAL A 31 17.26 10.86 -25.46
C VAL A 31 16.34 11.07 -26.65
N SER A 32 15.09 10.60 -26.56
CA SER A 32 14.11 10.76 -27.61
C SER A 32 13.63 12.21 -27.73
N PRO A 33 13.18 12.66 -28.94
CA PRO A 33 12.65 14.00 -29.17
C PRO A 33 11.42 14.34 -28.31
N SER A 34 10.76 13.35 -27.73
CA SER A 34 9.66 13.55 -26.78
C SER A 34 10.07 14.34 -25.51
N ALA A 35 11.38 14.39 -25.20
CA ALA A 35 11.89 15.24 -24.13
C ALA A 35 11.57 16.73 -24.35
N GLU A 36 11.64 17.21 -25.57
CA GLU A 36 11.27 18.60 -25.91
C GLU A 36 9.77 18.85 -25.70
N ARG A 37 8.94 17.87 -26.06
CA ARG A 37 7.48 17.96 -25.85
C ARG A 37 7.09 17.95 -24.38
N LEU A 38 7.79 17.16 -23.57
CA LEU A 38 7.47 17.01 -22.14
C LEU A 38 8.05 18.15 -21.30
N PHE A 39 9.34 18.44 -21.50
CA PHE A 39 10.09 19.36 -20.65
C PHE A 39 10.32 20.73 -21.27
N GLY A 40 10.07 20.90 -22.58
CA GLY A 40 10.27 22.16 -23.31
C GLY A 40 11.72 22.53 -23.58
N TYR A 41 12.68 21.62 -23.39
CA TYR A 41 14.09 21.84 -23.70
C TYR A 41 14.64 20.77 -24.65
N MET A 42 15.65 21.17 -25.46
CA MET A 42 16.27 20.32 -26.44
C MET A 42 17.14 19.22 -25.79
N PRO A 43 17.34 18.09 -26.48
CA PRO A 43 18.20 16.99 -26.01
C PRO A 43 19.59 17.40 -25.54
N GLU A 44 20.18 18.46 -26.12
CA GLU A 44 21.52 18.94 -25.73
C GLU A 44 21.59 19.44 -24.27
N ARG A 45 20.46 19.88 -23.71
CA ARG A 45 20.35 20.24 -22.28
C ARG A 45 19.99 19.08 -21.37
N ALA A 46 19.62 17.93 -21.94
CA ALA A 46 19.21 16.75 -21.17
C ALA A 46 20.36 16.19 -20.29
N GLN A 47 21.62 16.49 -20.61
CA GLN A 47 22.75 16.13 -19.74
C GLN A 47 22.64 16.76 -18.34
N GLN A 48 22.00 17.90 -18.18
CA GLN A 48 21.80 18.57 -16.88
C GLN A 48 20.83 17.81 -15.98
N VAL A 49 19.90 17.05 -16.58
CA VAL A 49 18.94 16.20 -15.87
C VAL A 49 19.39 14.75 -15.75
N ALA A 50 20.55 14.41 -16.31
CA ALA A 50 21.09 13.05 -16.20
C ALA A 50 21.28 12.63 -14.73
N ALA A 51 21.60 13.57 -13.83
CA ALA A 51 21.69 13.32 -12.40
C ALA A 51 20.36 12.85 -11.81
N ASP A 52 19.24 13.44 -12.24
CA ASP A 52 17.90 13.05 -11.80
C ASP A 52 17.52 11.65 -12.33
N LEU A 53 17.99 11.32 -13.54
CA LEU A 53 17.77 10.00 -14.14
C LEU A 53 18.61 8.91 -13.46
N MET A 54 19.84 9.23 -13.03
CA MET A 54 20.72 8.30 -12.34
C MET A 54 20.14 7.83 -11.00
N GLY A 55 19.55 8.73 -10.21
CA GLY A 55 18.98 8.39 -8.92
C GLY A 55 20.02 7.65 -8.04
N GLU A 56 19.70 6.41 -7.67
CA GLU A 56 20.55 5.55 -6.82
C GLU A 56 21.54 4.68 -7.62
N LEU A 57 22.00 5.14 -8.79
CA LEU A 57 22.86 4.36 -9.69
C LEU A 57 24.09 3.74 -9.00
N PRO A 58 24.86 4.45 -8.14
CA PRO A 58 26.03 3.85 -7.48
C PRO A 58 25.69 2.61 -6.65
N GLN A 59 24.61 2.66 -5.86
CA GLN A 59 24.15 1.53 -5.05
C GLN A 59 23.64 0.38 -5.92
N ARG A 60 22.98 0.70 -7.04
CA ARG A 60 22.52 -0.30 -8.01
C ARG A 60 23.65 -1.02 -8.72
N LEU A 61 24.73 -0.30 -9.05
CA LEU A 61 25.93 -0.87 -9.65
C LEU A 61 26.66 -1.79 -8.67
N GLU A 62 26.79 -1.38 -7.41
CA GLU A 62 27.39 -2.20 -6.35
C GLU A 62 26.59 -3.51 -6.16
N ALA A 63 25.28 -3.44 -6.07
CA ALA A 63 24.42 -4.60 -5.97
C ALA A 63 24.58 -5.53 -7.19
N TYR A 64 24.55 -4.98 -8.40
CA TYR A 64 24.69 -5.75 -9.64
C TYR A 64 26.04 -6.45 -9.74
N THR A 65 27.14 -5.79 -9.38
CA THR A 65 28.49 -6.38 -9.39
C THR A 65 28.69 -7.45 -8.33
N SER A 66 27.96 -7.38 -7.21
CA SER A 66 27.93 -8.43 -6.19
C SER A 66 27.02 -9.62 -6.54
N GLY A 67 26.37 -9.60 -7.71
CA GLY A 67 25.46 -10.65 -8.16
C GLY A 67 24.00 -10.46 -7.73
N ASP A 68 23.68 -9.37 -7.04
CA ASP A 68 22.32 -9.03 -6.68
C ASP A 68 21.62 -8.30 -7.86
N THR A 69 20.71 -8.99 -8.51
CA THR A 69 19.94 -8.45 -9.64
C THR A 69 18.62 -7.80 -9.23
N THR A 70 18.32 -7.71 -7.94
CA THR A 70 17.03 -7.18 -7.43
C THR A 70 16.80 -5.72 -7.82
N ARG A 71 17.87 -4.95 -7.92
CA ARG A 71 17.85 -3.54 -8.32
C ARG A 71 18.19 -3.30 -9.79
N ARG A 72 18.23 -4.36 -10.60
CA ARG A 72 18.49 -4.24 -12.05
C ARG A 72 17.45 -3.38 -12.74
N HIS A 73 16.19 -3.55 -12.36
CA HIS A 73 15.04 -2.79 -12.88
C HIS A 73 14.40 -1.99 -11.73
N THR A 74 14.12 -0.70 -11.96
CA THR A 74 13.47 0.17 -10.98
C THR A 74 12.42 1.04 -11.65
N VAL A 75 11.33 1.32 -10.92
CA VAL A 75 10.30 2.28 -11.29
C VAL A 75 10.11 3.22 -10.09
N ARG A 76 10.16 4.53 -10.33
CA ARG A 76 9.95 5.53 -9.29
C ARG A 76 9.21 6.76 -9.80
N ASP A 77 8.41 7.37 -8.95
CA ASP A 77 7.85 8.69 -9.19
C ASP A 77 8.90 9.76 -8.80
N ALA A 78 8.99 10.81 -9.58
CA ALA A 78 9.90 11.93 -9.35
C ALA A 78 9.27 13.24 -9.83
N GLU A 79 9.86 14.34 -9.45
CA GLU A 79 9.55 15.65 -10.03
C GLU A 79 10.76 16.17 -10.80
N MET A 80 10.55 16.51 -12.07
CA MET A 80 11.60 17.03 -12.95
C MET A 80 11.25 18.45 -13.41
N ALA A 81 12.24 19.32 -13.42
CA ALA A 81 12.04 20.71 -13.83
C ALA A 81 11.84 20.84 -15.35
N GLY A 82 10.76 21.49 -15.77
CA GLY A 82 10.57 21.96 -17.14
C GLY A 82 11.39 23.21 -17.46
N ARG A 83 11.38 23.65 -18.71
CA ARG A 83 12.11 24.84 -19.20
C ARG A 83 11.72 26.13 -18.46
N ASP A 84 10.47 26.24 -18.05
CA ASP A 84 9.88 27.35 -17.33
C ASP A 84 10.10 27.28 -15.81
N GLY A 85 10.83 26.27 -15.34
CA GLY A 85 11.06 26.02 -13.92
C GLY A 85 9.89 25.36 -13.20
N VAL A 86 8.82 25.02 -13.90
CA VAL A 86 7.68 24.27 -13.32
C VAL A 86 8.08 22.82 -13.12
N MET A 87 7.84 22.30 -11.92
CA MET A 87 8.08 20.89 -11.62
C MET A 87 7.00 20.02 -12.25
N ILE A 88 7.42 19.06 -13.03
CA ILE A 88 6.56 18.10 -13.74
C ILE A 88 6.66 16.76 -13.03
N PRO A 89 5.56 16.21 -12.50
CA PRO A 89 5.57 14.89 -11.92
C PRO A 89 5.71 13.85 -13.04
N VAL A 90 6.69 12.98 -12.88
CA VAL A 90 7.04 11.95 -13.85
C VAL A 90 7.25 10.60 -13.16
N GLU A 91 7.01 9.53 -13.91
CA GLU A 91 7.42 8.18 -13.55
C GLU A 91 8.69 7.86 -14.34
N ILE A 92 9.76 7.49 -13.63
CA ILE A 92 11.02 7.10 -14.23
C ILE A 92 11.16 5.59 -14.07
N GLU A 93 11.16 4.88 -15.18
CA GLU A 93 11.46 3.44 -15.27
C GLU A 93 12.87 3.27 -15.83
N SER A 94 13.71 2.43 -15.22
CA SER A 94 15.06 2.23 -15.69
C SER A 94 15.59 0.82 -15.42
N THR A 95 16.42 0.32 -16.34
CA THR A 95 17.00 -1.03 -16.31
C THR A 95 18.49 -0.98 -16.60
N LEU A 96 19.29 -1.65 -15.79
CA LEU A 96 20.71 -1.91 -16.09
C LEU A 96 20.84 -3.00 -17.15
N VAL A 97 21.50 -2.69 -18.24
CA VAL A 97 21.69 -3.60 -19.39
C VAL A 97 23.15 -3.61 -19.78
N PRO A 98 23.81 -4.79 -19.85
CA PRO A 98 25.14 -4.87 -20.41
C PRO A 98 25.10 -4.60 -21.92
N ASP A 99 26.01 -3.79 -22.40
CA ASP A 99 26.22 -3.60 -23.84
C ASP A 99 26.72 -4.89 -24.49
N VAL A 100 26.15 -5.24 -25.62
CA VAL A 100 26.39 -6.55 -26.29
C VAL A 100 27.84 -6.66 -26.80
N ASP A 101 28.43 -5.54 -27.24
CA ASP A 101 29.74 -5.52 -27.88
C ASP A 101 30.87 -5.27 -26.88
N SER A 102 30.69 -4.35 -25.97
CA SER A 102 31.71 -3.90 -25.01
C SER A 102 31.59 -4.48 -23.60
N GLY A 103 30.42 -5.02 -23.25
CA GLY A 103 30.14 -5.47 -21.87
C GLY A 103 29.96 -4.32 -20.85
N VAL A 104 30.11 -3.07 -21.25
CA VAL A 104 29.92 -1.89 -20.40
C VAL A 104 28.44 -1.80 -19.99
N LEU A 105 28.18 -1.50 -18.72
CA LEU A 105 26.83 -1.35 -18.23
C LEU A 105 26.22 -0.03 -18.70
N ARG A 106 25.02 -0.13 -19.23
CA ARG A 106 24.19 1.01 -19.62
C ARG A 106 22.91 1.05 -18.78
N LEU A 107 22.47 2.25 -18.44
CA LEU A 107 21.17 2.47 -17.84
C LEU A 107 20.21 2.91 -18.96
N VAL A 108 19.20 2.11 -19.22
CA VAL A 108 18.16 2.37 -20.24
C VAL A 108 16.84 2.58 -19.54
N GLY A 109 16.08 3.58 -19.97
CA GLY A 109 14.80 3.83 -19.32
C GLY A 109 13.83 4.70 -20.08
N THR A 110 12.72 4.96 -19.42
CA THR A 110 11.65 5.84 -19.89
C THR A 110 11.31 6.85 -18.82
N VAL A 111 10.87 8.03 -19.24
CA VAL A 111 10.23 9.02 -18.39
C VAL A 111 8.84 9.25 -18.94
N ARG A 112 7.84 9.02 -18.08
CA ARG A 112 6.42 9.17 -18.42
C ARG A 112 5.82 10.33 -17.66
N ASP A 113 5.05 11.18 -18.37
CA ASP A 113 4.24 12.22 -17.74
C ASP A 113 3.10 11.60 -16.93
N ILE A 114 3.05 11.93 -15.63
CA ILE A 114 2.00 11.42 -14.74
C ILE A 114 1.11 12.55 -14.18
N ARG A 115 1.13 13.76 -14.77
CA ARG A 115 0.29 14.88 -14.33
C ARG A 115 -1.19 14.51 -14.28
N GLU A 116 -1.70 13.83 -15.30
CA GLU A 116 -3.10 13.42 -15.35
C GLU A 116 -3.42 12.39 -14.25
N ARG A 117 -2.49 11.45 -13.97
CA ARG A 117 -2.62 10.48 -12.88
C ARG A 117 -2.66 11.20 -11.54
N VAL A 118 -1.71 12.09 -11.28
CA VAL A 118 -1.61 12.84 -10.01
C VAL A 118 -2.83 13.73 -9.79
N GLU A 119 -3.31 14.42 -10.84
CA GLU A 119 -4.48 15.28 -10.73
C GLU A 119 -5.76 14.46 -10.46
N ARG A 120 -5.97 13.35 -11.17
CA ARG A 120 -7.10 12.44 -10.89
C ARG A 120 -7.09 11.93 -9.45
N GLU A 121 -5.92 11.54 -8.96
CA GLU A 121 -5.76 11.07 -7.59
C GLU A 121 -6.06 12.16 -6.57
N LYS A 122 -5.61 13.39 -6.83
CA LYS A 122 -5.88 14.56 -6.01
C LYS A 122 -7.38 14.88 -5.97
N GLN A 123 -8.04 14.85 -7.14
CA GLN A 123 -9.49 15.05 -7.24
C GLN A 123 -10.26 13.95 -6.50
N GLN A 124 -9.86 12.69 -6.64
CA GLN A 124 -10.47 11.57 -5.95
C GLN A 124 -10.32 11.69 -4.43
N LYS A 125 -9.14 12.06 -3.93
CA LYS A 125 -8.91 12.31 -2.50
C LYS A 125 -9.77 13.46 -1.98
N LYS A 126 -9.82 14.57 -2.74
CA LYS A 126 -10.65 15.74 -2.38
C LYS A 126 -12.12 15.38 -2.33
N PHE A 127 -12.62 14.66 -3.34
CA PHE A 127 -14.01 14.19 -3.39
C PHE A 127 -14.35 13.31 -2.19
N ALA A 128 -13.52 12.33 -1.88
CA ALA A 128 -13.73 11.43 -0.76
C ALA A 128 -13.72 12.14 0.60
N SER A 129 -12.79 13.07 0.79
CA SER A 129 -12.73 13.88 2.01
C SER A 129 -13.98 14.74 2.18
N MET A 130 -14.43 15.38 1.09
CA MET A 130 -15.65 16.16 1.08
C MET A 130 -16.88 15.31 1.42
N VAL A 131 -17.04 14.18 0.75
CA VAL A 131 -18.16 13.25 0.98
C VAL A 131 -18.15 12.72 2.41
N SER A 132 -16.99 12.35 2.95
CA SER A 132 -16.85 11.91 4.35
C SER A 132 -17.33 12.98 5.31
N HIS A 133 -16.95 14.23 5.10
CA HIS A 133 -17.35 15.34 5.97
C HIS A 133 -18.86 15.62 5.88
N GLU A 134 -19.41 15.67 4.66
CA GLU A 134 -20.83 15.93 4.41
C GLU A 134 -21.74 14.83 4.98
N PHE A 135 -21.31 13.59 5.05
CA PHE A 135 -22.05 12.52 5.71
C PHE A 135 -21.88 12.48 7.22
N ARG A 136 -20.66 12.78 7.72
CA ARG A 136 -20.40 12.75 9.17
C ARG A 136 -21.26 13.74 9.94
N THR A 137 -21.45 14.93 9.38
CA THR A 137 -22.24 16.00 10.02
C THR A 137 -23.69 15.59 10.32
N PRO A 138 -24.52 15.14 9.35
CA PRO A 138 -25.89 14.70 9.64
C PRO A 138 -25.95 13.45 10.52
N LEU A 139 -25.01 12.52 10.36
CA LEU A 139 -24.98 11.30 11.19
C LEU A 139 -24.67 11.63 12.64
N SER A 140 -23.71 12.53 12.93
CA SER A 140 -23.46 13.00 14.28
C SER A 140 -24.65 13.76 14.89
N THR A 141 -25.43 14.46 14.08
CA THR A 141 -26.66 15.10 14.53
C THR A 141 -27.73 14.07 14.90
N ILE A 142 -27.88 13.00 14.11
CA ILE A 142 -28.80 11.89 14.41
C ILE A 142 -28.35 11.15 15.66
N ASP A 143 -27.06 10.85 15.77
CA ASP A 143 -26.45 10.21 16.94
C ASP A 143 -26.75 10.98 18.22
N GLY A 144 -26.44 12.28 18.27
CA GLY A 144 -26.74 13.13 19.41
C GLY A 144 -28.23 13.29 19.72
N ALA A 145 -29.12 13.15 18.72
CA ALA A 145 -30.56 13.16 18.95
C ALA A 145 -31.02 11.86 19.62
N ILE A 146 -30.51 10.71 19.17
CA ILE A 146 -30.84 9.40 19.75
C ILE A 146 -30.35 9.30 21.17
N GLN A 147 -29.12 9.71 21.45
CA GLN A 147 -28.57 9.76 22.83
C GLN A 147 -29.43 10.60 23.74
N ARG A 148 -29.90 11.77 23.30
CA ARG A 148 -30.83 12.61 24.08
C ARG A 148 -32.17 11.93 24.30
N LEU A 149 -32.73 11.23 23.30
CA LEU A 149 -33.96 10.48 23.44
C LEU A 149 -33.82 9.34 24.46
N GLU A 150 -32.71 8.59 24.42
CA GLU A 150 -32.44 7.55 25.42
C GLU A 150 -32.33 8.12 26.84
N MET A 151 -31.65 9.26 27.02
CA MET A 151 -31.50 9.93 28.34
C MET A 151 -32.84 10.47 28.87
N THR A 152 -33.69 11.03 28.01
CA THR A 152 -34.95 11.68 28.42
C THR A 152 -36.12 10.71 28.48
N SER A 153 -36.04 9.56 27.82
CA SER A 153 -37.12 8.56 27.74
C SER A 153 -36.86 7.34 28.63
N GLN A 154 -36.38 7.54 29.85
CA GLN A 154 -36.08 6.45 30.80
C GLN A 154 -37.29 5.55 31.08
N ASN A 155 -38.51 6.10 31.04
CA ASN A 155 -39.79 5.39 31.22
C ASN A 155 -40.40 4.86 29.90
N ALA A 156 -39.69 4.92 28.77
CA ALA A 156 -40.17 4.36 27.51
C ALA A 156 -40.31 2.83 27.62
N ASP A 157 -41.29 2.29 26.93
CA ASP A 157 -41.46 0.84 26.82
C ASP A 157 -40.25 0.16 26.13
N GLU A 158 -40.08 -1.13 26.42
CA GLU A 158 -38.95 -1.90 25.91
C GLU A 158 -38.88 -1.94 24.35
N ASN A 159 -40.01 -1.87 23.65
CA ASN A 159 -40.04 -1.82 22.18
C ASN A 159 -39.48 -0.49 21.68
N THR A 160 -39.78 0.61 22.32
CA THR A 160 -39.25 1.94 21.99
C THR A 160 -37.75 2.01 22.27
N LYS A 161 -37.25 1.51 23.40
CA LYS A 161 -35.81 1.41 23.69
C LYS A 161 -35.08 0.53 22.68
N LYS A 162 -35.69 -0.59 22.28
CA LYS A 162 -35.14 -1.47 21.24
C LYS A 162 -35.02 -0.78 19.88
N ARG A 163 -35.98 0.11 19.53
CA ARG A 163 -35.92 0.93 18.31
C ARG A 163 -34.77 1.94 18.38
N TYR A 164 -34.58 2.64 19.50
CA TYR A 164 -33.46 3.59 19.66
C TYR A 164 -32.11 2.89 19.49
N ARG A 165 -31.89 1.76 20.17
CA ARG A 165 -30.65 0.97 20.01
C ARG A 165 -30.44 0.51 18.57
N LYS A 166 -31.50 0.12 17.84
CA LYS A 166 -31.39 -0.27 16.44
C LYS A 166 -30.98 0.90 15.55
N ILE A 167 -31.49 2.10 15.78
CA ILE A 167 -31.12 3.30 15.04
C ILE A 167 -29.66 3.66 15.38
N GLN A 168 -29.29 3.66 16.66
CA GLN A 168 -27.91 3.90 17.11
C GLN A 168 -26.93 2.97 16.39
N THR A 169 -27.16 1.67 16.46
CA THR A 169 -26.33 0.67 15.76
C THR A 169 -26.22 0.93 14.26
N SER A 170 -27.29 1.44 13.63
CA SER A 170 -27.27 1.74 12.20
C SER A 170 -26.46 3.00 11.89
N VAL A 171 -26.53 4.01 12.74
CA VAL A 171 -25.71 5.25 12.62
C VAL A 171 -24.24 4.95 12.83
N ASP A 172 -23.91 4.19 13.88
CA ASP A 172 -22.54 3.75 14.17
C ASP A 172 -21.96 3.01 12.97
N ARG A 173 -22.75 2.09 12.40
CA ARG A 173 -22.35 1.34 11.21
C ARG A 173 -22.11 2.23 10.00
N LEU A 174 -22.95 3.28 9.78
CA LEU A 174 -22.75 4.22 8.68
C LEU A 174 -21.50 5.06 8.88
N LEU A 175 -21.21 5.51 10.10
CA LEU A 175 -19.97 6.23 10.44
C LEU A 175 -18.73 5.35 10.23
N GLU A 176 -18.80 4.07 10.62
CA GLU A 176 -17.74 3.09 10.34
C GLU A 176 -17.51 2.93 8.83
N LEU A 177 -18.59 2.75 8.04
CA LEU A 177 -18.51 2.62 6.59
C LEU A 177 -17.88 3.85 5.94
N ILE A 178 -18.25 5.05 6.37
CA ILE A 178 -17.69 6.30 5.87
C ILE A 178 -16.19 6.35 6.17
N ASN A 179 -15.81 6.05 7.41
CA ASN A 179 -14.39 6.02 7.81
C ASN A 179 -13.61 4.92 7.08
N GLU A 180 -14.24 3.78 6.79
CA GLU A 180 -13.63 2.65 6.09
C GLU A 180 -13.47 2.90 4.59
N TYR A 181 -14.46 3.54 3.94
CA TYR A 181 -14.44 3.70 2.47
C TYR A 181 -13.93 5.04 1.98
N LEU A 182 -14.16 6.09 2.74
CA LEU A 182 -13.93 7.46 2.30
C LEU A 182 -12.76 8.14 3.01
N SER A 183 -11.94 7.40 3.78
CA SER A 183 -10.71 7.98 4.30
C SER A 183 -9.74 8.19 3.13
N PRO A 184 -9.14 9.39 3.00
CA PRO A 184 -8.19 9.72 1.93
C PRO A 184 -7.02 8.73 1.86
N GLU A 185 -6.58 8.22 3.03
CA GLU A 185 -5.49 7.27 3.16
C GLU A 185 -5.86 5.91 2.55
N ARG A 186 -7.09 5.46 2.76
CA ARG A 186 -7.59 4.17 2.26
C ARG A 186 -7.89 4.20 0.76
N LEU A 187 -8.44 5.30 0.25
CA LEU A 187 -8.64 5.46 -1.20
C LEU A 187 -7.31 5.54 -1.96
N ALA A 188 -6.29 6.06 -1.30
CA ALA A 188 -4.96 6.10 -1.88
C ALA A 188 -4.29 4.72 -1.98
N SER A 189 -4.71 3.72 -1.21
CA SER A 189 -4.15 2.36 -1.22
C SER A 189 -4.88 1.37 -2.13
N ILE A 190 -6.09 1.70 -2.60
CA ILE A 190 -6.84 0.82 -3.49
C ILE A 190 -6.42 1.07 -4.95
N GLY A 191 -5.76 0.11 -5.57
CA GLY A 191 -5.54 0.08 -7.04
C GLY A 191 -4.23 0.66 -7.55
N ARG A 192 -3.23 0.92 -6.72
CA ARG A 192 -1.90 1.35 -7.16
C ARG A 192 -0.89 0.19 -7.14
N LYS A 193 -0.20 -0.04 -8.26
CA LYS A 193 1.22 -0.40 -8.23
C LYS A 193 1.97 0.84 -7.71
N ARG A 194 1.99 1.04 -6.39
CA ARG A 194 2.79 2.12 -5.79
C ARG A 194 4.27 1.76 -5.87
N GLN A 195 5.09 2.80 -5.98
CA GLN A 195 6.51 2.69 -5.69
C GLN A 195 6.68 1.94 -4.38
N ALA A 196 7.31 0.78 -4.49
CA ALA A 196 7.73 0.06 -3.32
C ALA A 196 8.91 0.82 -2.73
N ASP A 197 8.70 1.46 -1.59
CA ASP A 197 9.79 2.05 -0.81
C ASP A 197 10.52 0.95 -0.05
N GLU A 198 11.80 1.18 0.21
CA GLU A 198 12.57 0.33 1.10
C GLU A 198 12.21 0.65 2.55
N ILE A 199 11.57 -0.28 3.21
CA ILE A 199 11.18 -0.13 4.61
C ILE A 199 11.73 -1.27 5.46
N SER A 200 12.04 -0.97 6.71
CA SER A 200 12.36 -2.00 7.69
C SER A 200 11.09 -2.74 8.09
N PRO A 201 11.00 -4.07 7.85
CA PRO A 201 9.85 -4.84 8.28
C PRO A 201 9.68 -4.87 9.80
N GLU A 202 10.78 -4.79 10.55
CA GLU A 202 10.77 -4.69 12.01
C GLU A 202 10.17 -3.35 12.48
N ALA A 203 10.61 -2.23 11.90
CA ALA A 203 10.05 -0.91 12.22
C ALA A 203 8.56 -0.81 11.87
N LEU A 204 8.12 -1.47 10.81
CA LEU A 204 6.70 -1.54 10.43
C LEU A 204 5.89 -2.27 11.50
N LEU A 205 6.34 -3.42 11.99
CA LEU A 205 5.68 -4.19 13.04
C LEU A 205 5.63 -3.41 14.36
N GLU A 206 6.75 -2.80 14.79
CA GLU A 206 6.78 -2.02 16.03
C GLU A 206 5.86 -0.81 15.98
N THR A 207 5.84 -0.09 14.86
CA THR A 207 4.93 1.05 14.70
C THR A 207 3.47 0.61 14.75
N ALA A 208 3.12 -0.55 14.19
CA ALA A 208 1.78 -1.12 14.27
C ALA A 208 1.41 -1.51 15.71
N ALA A 209 2.35 -2.16 16.41
CA ALA A 209 2.17 -2.57 17.79
C ALA A 209 2.01 -1.37 18.74
N GLU A 210 2.80 -0.32 18.59
CA GLU A 210 2.72 0.88 19.43
C GLU A 210 1.32 1.53 19.39
N GLN A 211 0.74 1.68 18.22
CA GLN A 211 -0.63 2.22 18.09
C GLN A 211 -1.67 1.29 18.72
N ALA A 212 -1.52 -0.01 18.54
CA ALA A 212 -2.42 -0.99 19.13
C ALA A 212 -2.28 -1.05 20.67
N ARG A 213 -1.05 -0.88 21.21
CA ARG A 213 -0.78 -0.79 22.67
C ARG A 213 -1.47 0.39 23.33
N GLN A 214 -1.71 1.50 22.61
CA GLN A 214 -2.49 2.63 23.14
C GLN A 214 -3.96 2.26 23.45
N ARG A 215 -4.48 1.25 22.73
CA ARG A 215 -5.87 0.78 22.91
C ARG A 215 -5.96 -0.39 23.87
N ARG A 216 -4.94 -1.24 23.93
CA ARG A 216 -4.90 -2.43 24.78
C ARG A 216 -3.45 -2.84 25.08
N ALA A 217 -3.16 -3.13 26.35
CA ALA A 217 -1.89 -3.73 26.79
C ALA A 217 -1.77 -5.20 26.32
N GLY A 218 -0.57 -5.78 26.43
CA GLY A 218 -0.33 -7.20 26.15
C GLY A 218 -0.08 -7.52 24.66
N ILE A 219 0.31 -6.53 23.86
CA ILE A 219 0.72 -6.73 22.46
C ILE A 219 2.25 -6.81 22.40
N THR A 220 2.76 -7.92 21.91
CA THR A 220 4.19 -8.18 21.80
C THR A 220 4.64 -8.24 20.34
N VAL A 221 5.90 -7.89 20.08
CA VAL A 221 6.54 -8.02 18.76
C VAL A 221 7.73 -8.94 18.89
N ARG A 222 7.88 -9.86 17.92
CA ARG A 222 9.05 -10.72 17.76
C ARG A 222 9.51 -10.65 16.31
N ALA A 223 10.77 -10.28 16.11
CA ALA A 223 11.39 -10.19 14.80
C ALA A 223 12.59 -11.14 14.75
N GLU A 224 12.56 -12.15 13.87
CA GLU A 224 13.62 -13.16 13.77
C GLU A 224 14.06 -13.32 12.32
N GLY A 225 15.34 -13.05 12.03
CA GLY A 225 15.93 -13.27 10.71
C GLY A 225 15.30 -12.44 9.58
N LEU A 226 14.67 -11.32 9.91
CA LEU A 226 14.12 -10.39 8.93
C LEU A 226 15.25 -9.73 8.13
N PRO A 227 15.04 -9.44 6.84
CA PRO A 227 15.93 -8.58 6.08
C PRO A 227 15.91 -7.17 6.67
N GLN A 228 17.01 -6.44 6.53
CA GLN A 228 17.09 -5.05 6.98
C GLN A 228 16.05 -4.18 6.27
N TRP A 229 15.80 -4.47 4.98
CA TRP A 229 14.87 -3.75 4.12
C TRP A 229 14.00 -4.70 3.32
N MET A 230 12.76 -4.33 3.09
CA MET A 230 11.87 -4.94 2.10
C MET A 230 11.22 -3.85 1.26
N ARG A 231 10.88 -4.17 0.02
CA ARG A 231 10.20 -3.24 -0.89
C ARG A 231 8.70 -3.45 -0.86
N CYS A 232 7.97 -2.47 -0.35
CA CYS A 232 6.51 -2.47 -0.39
C CYS A 232 5.97 -1.03 -0.22
N ASP A 233 4.67 -0.81 -0.46
CA ASP A 233 4.01 0.43 -0.07
C ASP A 233 3.87 0.46 1.47
N PRO A 234 4.58 1.37 2.18
CA PRO A 234 4.54 1.42 3.63
C PRO A 234 3.14 1.68 4.19
N GLN A 235 2.38 2.54 3.51
CA GLN A 235 1.02 2.90 3.94
C GLN A 235 0.04 1.74 3.73
N GLY A 236 0.16 1.03 2.61
CA GLY A 236 -0.65 -0.16 2.32
C GLY A 236 -0.38 -1.28 3.32
N MET A 237 0.88 -1.60 3.59
CA MET A 237 1.24 -2.64 4.56
C MET A 237 0.85 -2.25 5.98
N ARG A 238 1.00 -0.97 6.34
CA ARG A 238 0.52 -0.46 7.61
C ARG A 238 -0.98 -0.66 7.77
N LEU A 239 -1.77 -0.29 6.75
CA LEU A 239 -3.21 -0.51 6.72
C LEU A 239 -3.57 -2.00 6.91
N CYS A 240 -2.84 -2.92 6.24
CA CYS A 240 -3.06 -4.36 6.42
C CYS A 240 -2.87 -4.78 7.87
N LEU A 241 -1.75 -4.37 8.50
CA LEU A 241 -1.48 -4.69 9.91
C LEU A 241 -2.53 -4.09 10.84
N ASP A 242 -2.96 -2.85 10.62
CA ASP A 242 -4.00 -2.19 11.40
C ASP A 242 -5.33 -2.94 11.31
N ILE A 243 -5.73 -3.39 10.10
CA ILE A 243 -6.94 -4.22 9.91
C ILE A 243 -6.84 -5.55 10.67
N LEU A 244 -5.69 -6.24 10.60
CA LEU A 244 -5.50 -7.52 11.27
C LEU A 244 -5.46 -7.36 12.79
N LEU A 245 -4.81 -6.29 13.29
CA LEU A 245 -4.79 -5.95 14.72
C LEU A 245 -6.18 -5.55 15.23
N ASP A 246 -6.93 -4.75 14.48
CA ASP A 246 -8.31 -4.41 14.81
C ASP A 246 -9.19 -5.66 14.93
N ASN A 247 -9.02 -6.63 14.02
CA ASN A 247 -9.69 -7.92 14.12
C ASN A 247 -9.26 -8.68 15.39
N ALA A 248 -7.97 -8.77 15.67
CA ALA A 248 -7.48 -9.44 16.87
C ALA A 248 -8.02 -8.79 18.14
N LEU A 249 -7.97 -7.45 18.24
CA LEU A 249 -8.50 -6.68 19.38
C LEU A 249 -10.01 -6.89 19.58
N LYS A 250 -10.76 -7.01 18.48
CA LYS A 250 -12.22 -7.10 18.47
C LYS A 250 -12.73 -8.49 18.86
N TYR A 251 -12.03 -9.54 18.47
CA TYR A 251 -12.47 -10.92 18.63
C TYR A 251 -11.71 -11.71 19.70
N THR A 252 -10.84 -11.04 20.45
CA THR A 252 -10.04 -11.62 21.53
C THR A 252 -10.30 -10.91 22.83
N ASN A 253 -10.51 -11.65 23.91
CA ASN A 253 -10.71 -11.08 25.25
C ASN A 253 -9.51 -10.27 25.72
N ASP A 254 -9.73 -9.23 26.54
CA ASP A 254 -8.71 -8.29 26.99
C ASP A 254 -7.51 -8.91 27.72
N ASN A 255 -7.71 -10.06 28.35
CA ASN A 255 -6.67 -10.79 29.09
C ASN A 255 -5.83 -11.74 28.22
N VAL A 256 -6.10 -11.82 26.92
CA VAL A 256 -5.42 -12.74 26.01
C VAL A 256 -4.38 -11.96 25.18
N ALA A 257 -3.16 -12.46 25.11
CA ALA A 257 -2.07 -11.83 24.38
C ALA A 257 -2.33 -11.81 22.87
N ILE A 258 -1.84 -10.76 22.22
CA ILE A 258 -1.74 -10.66 20.75
C ILE A 258 -0.26 -10.53 20.42
N GLU A 259 0.21 -11.35 19.48
CA GLU A 259 1.61 -11.34 19.07
C GLU A 259 1.72 -10.91 17.60
N LEU A 260 2.62 -9.98 17.31
CA LEU A 260 3.11 -9.71 15.97
C LEU A 260 4.45 -10.41 15.81
N GLN A 261 4.58 -11.19 14.75
CA GLN A 261 5.84 -11.85 14.45
C GLN A 261 6.28 -11.49 13.04
N GLY A 262 7.58 -11.28 12.87
CA GLY A 262 8.21 -11.12 11.57
C GLY A 262 9.33 -12.12 11.40
N ARG A 263 9.38 -12.81 10.27
CA ARG A 263 10.44 -13.78 9.99
C ARG A 263 10.72 -13.92 8.50
N LYS A 264 11.90 -14.44 8.18
CA LYS A 264 12.21 -14.87 6.82
C LYS A 264 11.39 -16.13 6.48
N ALA A 265 10.72 -16.12 5.34
CA ALA A 265 9.97 -17.28 4.88
C ALA A 265 10.89 -18.39 4.38
N SER A 266 10.55 -19.66 4.61
CA SER A 266 11.30 -20.81 4.13
C SER A 266 11.33 -20.94 2.61
N GLU A 267 10.32 -20.46 1.95
CA GLU A 267 10.15 -20.42 0.49
C GLU A 267 10.76 -19.14 -0.16
N GLY A 268 11.49 -18.36 0.63
CA GLY A 268 11.94 -17.02 0.27
C GLY A 268 10.89 -15.96 0.60
N GLY A 269 11.34 -14.71 0.77
CA GLY A 269 10.44 -13.63 1.14
C GLY A 269 10.36 -13.35 2.64
N VAL A 270 9.40 -12.54 3.03
CA VAL A 270 9.13 -12.12 4.41
C VAL A 270 7.74 -12.55 4.82
N GLU A 271 7.61 -13.08 6.01
CA GLU A 271 6.32 -13.33 6.66
C GLU A 271 6.10 -12.33 7.79
N LEU A 272 4.94 -11.67 7.77
CA LEU A 272 4.43 -10.88 8.87
C LEU A 272 3.18 -11.58 9.41
N LEU A 273 3.18 -11.88 10.69
CA LEU A 273 2.15 -12.69 11.34
C LEU A 273 1.45 -11.86 12.42
N VAL A 274 0.13 -11.94 12.45
CA VAL A 274 -0.68 -11.46 13.58
C VAL A 274 -1.34 -12.67 14.21
N ILE A 275 -0.99 -12.95 15.45
CA ILE A 275 -1.40 -14.14 16.19
C ILE A 275 -2.27 -13.68 17.36
N ASP A 276 -3.47 -14.19 17.44
CA ASP A 276 -4.33 -14.03 18.60
C ASP A 276 -4.73 -15.42 19.16
N HIS A 277 -4.77 -15.52 20.48
CA HIS A 277 -5.12 -16.75 21.19
C HIS A 277 -6.61 -16.76 21.62
N GLY A 278 -7.45 -16.05 20.89
CA GLY A 278 -8.90 -16.03 21.09
C GLY A 278 -9.60 -17.28 20.55
N ALA A 279 -10.87 -17.14 20.18
CA ALA A 279 -11.60 -18.24 19.56
C ALA A 279 -11.09 -18.54 18.13
N PRO A 280 -10.98 -19.83 17.77
CA PRO A 280 -10.64 -20.23 16.41
C PRO A 280 -11.76 -19.86 15.43
N VAL A 281 -11.42 -19.78 14.15
CA VAL A 281 -12.40 -19.62 13.08
C VAL A 281 -13.00 -20.98 12.73
N PRO A 282 -14.33 -21.10 12.58
CA PRO A 282 -14.94 -22.33 12.10
C PRO A 282 -14.34 -22.77 10.73
N ASP A 283 -14.06 -24.06 10.54
CA ASP A 283 -13.39 -24.54 9.33
C ASP A 283 -14.18 -24.23 8.05
N ASP A 284 -15.51 -24.23 8.13
CA ASP A 284 -16.41 -23.88 7.03
C ASP A 284 -16.38 -22.36 6.65
N GLU A 285 -15.75 -21.54 7.49
CA GLU A 285 -15.63 -20.09 7.31
C GLU A 285 -14.23 -19.65 6.87
N LEU A 286 -13.17 -20.44 7.13
CA LEU A 286 -11.77 -20.06 6.82
C LEU A 286 -11.57 -19.60 5.38
N GLY A 287 -12.13 -20.31 4.40
CA GLY A 287 -12.00 -19.97 2.98
C GLY A 287 -12.80 -18.74 2.55
N LYS A 288 -13.75 -18.28 3.37
CA LYS A 288 -14.65 -17.17 3.04
C LYS A 288 -14.32 -15.86 3.75
N LEU A 289 -13.42 -15.90 4.74
CA LEU A 289 -13.10 -14.71 5.56
C LEU A 289 -12.63 -13.50 4.75
N PHE A 290 -12.02 -13.76 3.60
CA PHE A 290 -11.50 -12.72 2.70
C PHE A 290 -12.49 -12.34 1.58
N ASP A 291 -13.69 -12.92 1.56
CA ASP A 291 -14.70 -12.56 0.56
C ASP A 291 -15.31 -11.20 0.87
N LYS A 292 -15.63 -10.45 -0.18
CA LYS A 292 -16.17 -9.10 -0.05
C LYS A 292 -17.49 -9.09 0.75
N GLY A 293 -17.48 -8.40 1.88
CA GLY A 293 -18.66 -8.24 2.74
C GLY A 293 -19.00 -9.47 3.58
N TYR A 294 -18.14 -10.51 3.59
CA TYR A 294 -18.35 -11.70 4.41
C TYR A 294 -18.19 -11.39 5.91
N ARG A 295 -19.09 -11.95 6.70
CA ARG A 295 -19.07 -11.86 8.17
C ARG A 295 -19.37 -13.23 8.75
N GLY A 296 -18.41 -13.80 9.47
CA GLY A 296 -18.56 -15.09 10.15
C GLY A 296 -19.55 -15.04 11.31
N LYS A 297 -19.92 -16.20 11.83
CA LYS A 297 -20.86 -16.35 12.97
C LYS A 297 -20.38 -15.60 14.22
N ALA A 298 -19.07 -15.58 14.47
CA ALA A 298 -18.46 -14.85 15.60
C ALA A 298 -18.64 -13.32 15.49
N ALA A 299 -18.93 -12.78 14.30
CA ALA A 299 -19.18 -11.38 14.08
C ALA A 299 -20.61 -10.93 14.48
N ALA A 300 -21.47 -11.85 14.90
CA ALA A 300 -22.81 -11.55 15.39
C ALA A 300 -22.69 -10.72 16.69
N GLY A 301 -23.19 -9.49 16.66
CA GLY A 301 -23.13 -8.54 17.81
C GLY A 301 -21.92 -7.59 17.80
N HIS A 302 -20.95 -7.77 16.90
CA HIS A 302 -19.85 -6.83 16.72
C HIS A 302 -20.11 -5.93 15.49
N ALA A 303 -19.79 -4.64 15.59
CA ALA A 303 -19.87 -3.72 14.47
C ALA A 303 -18.81 -4.05 13.39
N GLY A 304 -19.14 -3.86 12.10
CA GLY A 304 -18.22 -4.03 10.98
C GLY A 304 -18.89 -4.42 9.68
N SER A 305 -18.32 -3.97 8.55
CA SER A 305 -18.85 -4.15 7.19
C SER A 305 -18.49 -5.48 6.53
N GLY A 306 -17.51 -6.22 7.08
CA GLY A 306 -16.94 -7.41 6.44
C GLY A 306 -15.98 -7.12 5.29
N LEU A 307 -15.48 -5.89 5.19
CA LEU A 307 -14.64 -5.44 4.08
C LEU A 307 -13.16 -5.32 4.43
N GLY A 308 -12.84 -5.22 5.71
CA GLY A 308 -11.47 -5.02 6.14
C GLY A 308 -10.53 -6.13 5.65
N LEU A 309 -10.84 -7.40 5.90
CA LEU A 309 -10.01 -8.52 5.45
C LEU A 309 -9.94 -8.63 3.92
N TYR A 310 -11.04 -8.36 3.22
CA TYR A 310 -11.05 -8.28 1.76
C TYR A 310 -10.09 -7.20 1.25
N MET A 311 -10.08 -6.01 1.87
CA MET A 311 -9.17 -4.92 1.52
C MET A 311 -7.71 -5.28 1.82
N ALA A 312 -7.42 -5.83 2.99
CA ALA A 312 -6.09 -6.28 3.35
C ALA A 312 -5.54 -7.30 2.34
N ARG A 313 -6.37 -8.27 1.93
CA ARG A 313 -5.99 -9.24 0.89
C ARG A 313 -5.65 -8.57 -0.42
N ASN A 314 -6.50 -7.66 -0.93
CA ASN A 314 -6.22 -6.95 -2.19
C ASN A 314 -4.92 -6.14 -2.14
N VAL A 315 -4.63 -5.47 -1.01
CA VAL A 315 -3.38 -4.72 -0.85
C VAL A 315 -2.18 -5.66 -0.90
N VAL A 316 -2.22 -6.79 -0.22
CA VAL A 316 -1.14 -7.79 -0.22
C VAL A 316 -0.94 -8.39 -1.63
N GLU A 317 -2.03 -8.73 -2.33
CA GLU A 317 -2.00 -9.28 -3.70
C GLU A 317 -1.39 -8.30 -4.71
N VAL A 318 -1.64 -7.00 -4.60
CA VAL A 318 -1.00 -5.96 -5.45
C VAL A 318 0.53 -5.95 -5.29
N HIS A 319 1.04 -6.34 -4.12
CA HIS A 319 2.48 -6.49 -3.86
C HIS A 319 3.05 -7.86 -4.24
N GLY A 320 2.26 -8.69 -4.94
CA GLY A 320 2.66 -10.05 -5.31
C GLY A 320 2.71 -11.02 -4.14
N GLY A 321 2.14 -10.64 -2.99
CA GLY A 321 2.10 -11.43 -1.78
C GLY A 321 0.81 -12.23 -1.62
N THR A 322 0.69 -12.92 -0.49
CA THR A 322 -0.52 -13.67 -0.10
C THR A 322 -0.91 -13.38 1.33
N LEU A 323 -2.22 -13.25 1.58
CA LEU A 323 -2.80 -13.17 2.91
C LEU A 323 -3.60 -14.44 3.19
N SER A 324 -3.27 -15.12 4.28
CA SER A 324 -3.93 -16.36 4.70
C SER A 324 -4.23 -16.35 6.20
N VAL A 325 -5.08 -17.27 6.62
CA VAL A 325 -5.43 -17.49 8.02
C VAL A 325 -5.43 -18.97 8.33
N GLU A 326 -4.95 -19.33 9.50
CA GLU A 326 -5.02 -20.70 10.02
C GLU A 326 -5.34 -20.69 11.51
N ASN A 327 -6.04 -21.72 11.97
CA ASN A 327 -6.28 -21.93 13.39
C ASN A 327 -5.02 -22.50 14.06
N LEU A 328 -4.79 -22.10 15.30
CA LEU A 328 -3.72 -22.65 16.12
C LEU A 328 -4.17 -23.97 16.77
N PRO A 329 -3.26 -24.92 17.05
CA PRO A 329 -3.61 -26.23 17.57
C PRO A 329 -4.33 -26.21 18.93
N GLU A 330 -3.96 -25.28 19.83
CA GLU A 330 -4.53 -25.22 21.17
C GLU A 330 -5.74 -24.31 21.24
N SER A 331 -5.61 -23.08 20.81
CA SER A 331 -6.69 -22.08 20.68
C SER A 331 -6.17 -20.86 19.97
N GLY A 332 -7.05 -20.19 19.18
CA GLY A 332 -6.70 -18.97 18.49
C GLY A 332 -6.51 -19.15 17.00
N LYS A 333 -6.01 -18.10 16.38
CA LYS A 333 -5.76 -18.06 14.93
C LYS A 333 -4.55 -17.20 14.61
N LYS A 334 -3.97 -17.46 13.45
CA LYS A 334 -2.83 -16.75 12.93
C LYS A 334 -3.14 -16.24 11.52
N PHE A 335 -3.09 -14.94 11.34
CA PHE A 335 -3.07 -14.32 10.02
C PHE A 335 -1.62 -14.22 9.55
N ARG A 336 -1.38 -14.63 8.31
CA ARG A 336 -0.06 -14.64 7.67
C ARG A 336 -0.10 -13.76 6.43
N ILE A 337 0.67 -12.69 6.42
CA ILE A 337 1.04 -11.93 5.23
C ILE A 337 2.39 -12.47 4.77
N TRP A 338 2.44 -13.02 3.57
CA TRP A 338 3.69 -13.36 2.90
C TRP A 338 3.95 -12.35 1.79
N LEU A 339 5.17 -11.83 1.71
CA LEU A 339 5.63 -10.91 0.67
C LEU A 339 6.89 -11.47 0.03
N PRO A 340 7.00 -11.45 -1.32
CA PRO A 340 8.26 -11.77 -1.97
C PRO A 340 9.29 -10.71 -1.54
N VAL A 341 10.51 -11.15 -1.19
CA VAL A 341 11.63 -10.20 -1.25
C VAL A 341 11.81 -9.96 -2.72
N ALA A 342 11.59 -8.73 -3.18
CA ALA A 342 11.81 -8.38 -4.57
C ALA A 342 13.22 -8.82 -4.94
N ALA A 343 13.27 -9.80 -5.86
CA ALA A 343 14.50 -10.28 -6.43
C ALA A 343 15.16 -9.19 -7.26
#